data_ed467b562d079a838bbd746648605ea5
#
_entry.id   ed467b562d079a838bbd746648605ea5
#
_cell.length_a   1.000
_cell.length_b   1.000
_cell.length_c   1.000
_cell.angle_alpha   90.00
_cell.angle_beta   90.00
_cell.angle_gamma   90.00
#
_symmetry.space_group_name_H-M   'P 1'
#
loop_
_entity.id
_entity.type
_entity.pdbx_description
1 polymer ?
#
loop_
_entity_poly.entity_id
_entity_poly.type
_entity_poly.pdbx_seq_one_letter_code
_entity_poly.pdbx_strand_id
1 'polypeptide(L)'
;IYYRAAGALYVELYFSSRLCTEEFECRLEADFPFCDTAKFTLLRADQPLKVCFRVPFWAKRGATVQKNGQSAEAAAENGHIWVEMRAGDTVMVRLPEKIVAENLPDAENCYAFRYGAAVLSADLGTKDMRTATTGVEVTIPEKKLVQTERLYFPSVKAFLEDPSAYFIKDGESFRLTGADIPLTFSPHFERYKERYGIYWYLGEGERRPEALERRELVDTVQPGYGQYENDALHDMQEENTRGVTGDGTYRYAEAGGYFAYDMAVEPGKKNYLQICLRAEDNWKPLKVSVCGQALFCEKVLYTQGEKEYFREIEIPAELAAQACEKRANGKMYRVLPVRFEGTEGEPSARVCEFIRIYAE
;
A
#
# COMPACT_ATOMS: atom_id res chain seq x y z
N ILE A 1 -26.99 8.79 -7.52
CA ILE A 1 -27.69 7.50 -7.52
C ILE A 1 -28.66 7.46 -8.71
N TYR A 2 -29.54 8.45 -8.83
CA TYR A 2 -30.55 8.52 -9.86
C TYR A 2 -30.29 9.69 -10.82
N TYR A 3 -30.64 9.49 -12.07
CA TYR A 3 -30.59 10.51 -13.11
C TYR A 3 -31.86 10.42 -13.95
N ARG A 4 -32.42 11.55 -14.39
CA ARG A 4 -33.60 11.58 -15.25
C ARG A 4 -33.28 12.24 -16.57
N ALA A 5 -33.55 11.56 -17.67
CA ALA A 5 -33.39 12.06 -19.02
C ALA A 5 -34.37 11.38 -19.97
N ALA A 6 -34.81 12.12 -21.00
CA ALA A 6 -35.64 11.61 -22.10
C ALA A 6 -36.87 10.79 -21.62
N GLY A 7 -37.49 11.19 -20.50
CA GLY A 7 -38.68 10.50 -19.95
C GLY A 7 -38.38 9.18 -19.21
N ALA A 8 -37.12 8.86 -18.97
CA ALA A 8 -36.70 7.67 -18.24
C ALA A 8 -35.97 8.00 -16.94
N LEU A 9 -36.06 7.10 -15.98
CA LEU A 9 -35.29 7.12 -14.75
C LEU A 9 -34.07 6.19 -14.89
N TYR A 10 -32.88 6.72 -14.71
CA TYR A 10 -31.63 5.97 -14.70
C TYR A 10 -31.20 5.66 -13.27
N VAL A 11 -30.91 4.41 -12.98
CA VAL A 11 -30.30 3.93 -11.73
C VAL A 11 -28.82 3.70 -12.03
N GLU A 12 -27.99 4.68 -11.66
CA GLU A 12 -26.56 4.70 -11.99
C GLU A 12 -25.67 4.09 -10.89
N LEU A 13 -26.11 4.23 -9.63
CA LEU A 13 -25.40 3.69 -8.47
C LEU A 13 -26.37 2.91 -7.59
N TYR A 14 -25.94 1.75 -7.13
CA TYR A 14 -26.73 0.82 -6.33
C TYR A 14 -26.46 1.02 -4.83
N PHE A 15 -27.05 2.07 -4.25
CA PHE A 15 -27.09 2.29 -2.81
C PHE A 15 -28.52 2.25 -2.31
N SER A 16 -28.77 1.58 -1.17
CA SER A 16 -30.08 1.56 -0.55
C SER A 16 -30.61 2.96 -0.32
N SER A 17 -31.76 3.27 -0.92
CA SER A 17 -32.30 4.61 -0.97
C SER A 17 -33.78 4.63 -1.34
N ARG A 18 -34.44 5.74 -1.02
CA ARG A 18 -35.81 6.03 -1.42
C ARG A 18 -35.84 7.37 -2.14
N LEU A 19 -36.45 7.41 -3.31
CA LEU A 19 -36.66 8.62 -4.10
C LEU A 19 -38.15 8.89 -4.18
N CYS A 20 -38.56 10.07 -3.75
CA CYS A 20 -39.93 10.54 -3.81
C CYS A 20 -39.98 11.81 -4.65
N THR A 21 -40.80 11.81 -5.67
CA THR A 21 -41.13 12.95 -6.53
C THR A 21 -42.65 13.18 -6.58
N GLU A 22 -43.07 14.24 -7.23
CA GLU A 22 -44.52 14.45 -7.45
C GLU A 22 -45.12 13.34 -8.33
N GLU A 23 -44.43 12.87 -9.34
CA GLU A 23 -44.88 11.91 -10.35
C GLU A 23 -44.76 10.45 -9.93
N PHE A 24 -43.73 10.10 -9.14
CA PHE A 24 -43.44 8.72 -8.77
C PHE A 24 -42.68 8.63 -7.43
N GLU A 25 -42.69 7.44 -6.88
CA GLU A 25 -41.92 7.06 -5.72
C GLU A 25 -41.31 5.68 -5.91
N CYS A 26 -40.03 5.54 -5.62
CA CYS A 26 -39.32 4.26 -5.71
C CYS A 26 -38.38 4.01 -4.53
N ARG A 27 -38.07 2.74 -4.32
CA ARG A 27 -37.11 2.26 -3.33
C ARG A 27 -36.11 1.35 -3.99
N LEU A 28 -34.83 1.57 -3.70
CA LEU A 28 -33.71 0.71 -4.03
C LEU A 28 -33.15 0.11 -2.74
N GLU A 29 -32.99 -1.21 -2.74
CA GLU A 29 -32.39 -2.00 -1.67
C GLU A 29 -31.18 -2.71 -2.27
N ALA A 30 -29.97 -2.39 -1.78
CA ALA A 30 -28.73 -2.92 -2.30
C ALA A 30 -27.65 -2.91 -1.21
N ASP A 31 -26.75 -3.88 -1.27
CA ASP A 31 -25.69 -4.08 -0.28
C ASP A 31 -24.38 -4.49 -0.98
N PHE A 32 -24.02 -3.76 -2.04
CA PHE A 32 -22.74 -3.96 -2.72
C PHE A 32 -21.57 -3.43 -1.88
N PRO A 33 -20.44 -4.13 -1.83
CA PRO A 33 -20.04 -5.35 -2.55
C PRO A 33 -20.37 -6.65 -1.78
N PHE A 34 -21.18 -6.63 -0.75
CA PHE A 34 -21.44 -7.81 0.08
C PHE A 34 -22.48 -8.75 -0.53
N CYS A 35 -23.37 -8.20 -1.36
CA CYS A 35 -24.38 -8.93 -2.10
C CYS A 35 -24.36 -8.53 -3.59
N ASP A 36 -24.43 -9.50 -4.49
CA ASP A 36 -24.39 -9.27 -5.94
C ASP A 36 -25.75 -8.85 -6.54
N THR A 37 -26.76 -8.59 -5.70
CA THR A 37 -28.11 -8.25 -6.12
C THR A 37 -28.60 -6.93 -5.55
N ALA A 38 -29.42 -6.23 -6.35
CA ALA A 38 -30.16 -5.06 -5.93
C ALA A 38 -31.65 -5.23 -6.26
N LYS A 39 -32.52 -4.80 -5.36
CA LYS A 39 -33.96 -4.81 -5.54
C LYS A 39 -34.49 -3.41 -5.70
N PHE A 40 -35.06 -3.12 -6.84
CA PHE A 40 -35.75 -1.86 -7.11
C PHE A 40 -37.27 -2.07 -7.09
N THR A 41 -38.00 -1.24 -6.34
CA THR A 41 -39.47 -1.29 -6.27
C THR A 41 -40.00 0.08 -6.66
N LEU A 42 -40.90 0.12 -7.64
CA LEU A 42 -41.67 1.32 -7.99
C LEU A 42 -42.95 1.36 -7.10
N LEU A 43 -42.88 2.13 -6.04
CA LEU A 43 -43.94 2.16 -5.02
C LEU A 43 -45.22 2.90 -5.50
N ARG A 44 -45.01 4.02 -6.23
CA ARG A 44 -46.08 4.85 -6.82
C ARG A 44 -45.59 5.39 -8.17
N ALA A 45 -46.47 5.47 -9.13
CA ALA A 45 -46.26 6.17 -10.38
C ALA A 45 -47.58 6.51 -11.03
N ASP A 46 -47.72 7.74 -11.53
CA ASP A 46 -48.95 8.21 -12.18
C ASP A 46 -49.12 7.62 -13.60
N GLN A 47 -47.97 7.26 -14.22
CA GLN A 47 -47.89 6.65 -15.54
C GLN A 47 -46.84 5.56 -15.55
N PRO A 48 -46.84 4.61 -16.52
CA PRO A 48 -45.75 3.68 -16.68
C PRO A 48 -44.43 4.41 -16.81
N LEU A 49 -43.39 3.98 -16.06
CA LEU A 49 -42.09 4.59 -16.00
C LEU A 49 -41.06 3.66 -16.67
N LYS A 50 -40.33 4.21 -17.64
CA LYS A 50 -39.15 3.52 -18.20
C LYS A 50 -38.00 3.67 -17.23
N VAL A 51 -37.50 2.57 -16.67
CA VAL A 51 -36.37 2.54 -15.73
C VAL A 51 -35.16 1.89 -16.41
N CYS A 52 -34.02 2.51 -16.25
CA CYS A 52 -32.77 2.15 -16.89
C CYS A 52 -31.75 1.77 -15.83
N PHE A 53 -31.36 0.51 -15.77
CA PHE A 53 -30.44 -0.02 -14.80
C PHE A 53 -29.04 -0.10 -15.39
N ARG A 54 -28.07 0.59 -14.79
CA ARG A 54 -26.69 0.55 -15.23
C ARG A 54 -26.10 -0.84 -15.03
N VAL A 55 -25.36 -1.32 -16.05
CA VAL A 55 -24.49 -2.50 -15.95
C VAL A 55 -23.05 -2.01 -15.90
N PRO A 56 -22.41 -2.02 -14.71
CA PRO A 56 -21.03 -1.59 -14.56
C PRO A 56 -20.08 -2.42 -15.42
N PHE A 57 -18.92 -1.87 -15.78
CA PHE A 57 -17.93 -2.54 -16.62
C PHE A 57 -17.45 -3.88 -16.05
N TRP A 58 -17.41 -4.03 -14.73
CA TRP A 58 -17.01 -5.24 -14.04
C TRP A 58 -18.08 -6.34 -14.06
N ALA A 59 -19.35 -6.00 -14.28
CA ALA A 59 -20.48 -6.95 -14.35
C ALA A 59 -21.00 -7.19 -15.78
N LYS A 60 -20.33 -6.69 -16.82
CA LYS A 60 -20.77 -6.80 -18.23
C LYS A 60 -21.09 -8.24 -18.68
N ARG A 61 -20.41 -9.23 -18.09
CA ARG A 61 -20.68 -10.64 -18.36
C ARG A 61 -21.49 -11.22 -17.21
N GLY A 62 -22.76 -11.57 -17.49
CA GLY A 62 -23.62 -12.28 -16.55
C GLY A 62 -24.57 -11.39 -15.75
N ALA A 63 -24.64 -10.09 -16.00
CA ALA A 63 -25.69 -9.24 -15.44
C ALA A 63 -27.07 -9.75 -15.90
N THR A 64 -28.00 -9.88 -14.95
CA THR A 64 -29.37 -10.33 -15.23
C THR A 64 -30.38 -9.42 -14.53
N VAL A 65 -31.55 -9.32 -15.13
CA VAL A 65 -32.67 -8.57 -14.57
C VAL A 65 -33.92 -9.47 -14.54
N GLN A 66 -34.62 -9.46 -13.43
CA GLN A 66 -35.90 -10.12 -13.28
C GLN A 66 -36.96 -9.10 -12.88
N LYS A 67 -38.06 -9.04 -13.61
CA LYS A 67 -39.24 -8.22 -13.26
C LYS A 67 -40.31 -9.13 -12.66
N ASN A 68 -40.77 -8.83 -11.45
CA ASN A 68 -41.79 -9.57 -10.73
C ASN A 68 -41.51 -11.10 -10.68
N GLY A 69 -40.22 -11.46 -10.52
CA GLY A 69 -39.76 -12.85 -10.46
C GLY A 69 -39.60 -13.55 -11.83
N GLN A 70 -39.91 -12.89 -12.92
CA GLN A 70 -39.70 -13.43 -14.27
C GLN A 70 -38.47 -12.78 -14.93
N SER A 71 -37.65 -13.60 -15.61
CA SER A 71 -36.51 -13.08 -16.34
C SER A 71 -36.97 -12.09 -17.41
N ALA A 72 -36.46 -10.89 -17.36
CA ALA A 72 -36.63 -9.93 -18.43
C ALA A 72 -35.58 -10.22 -19.50
N GLU A 73 -36.03 -10.58 -20.70
CA GLU A 73 -35.16 -10.64 -21.90
C GLU A 73 -34.77 -9.23 -22.31
N ALA A 74 -33.85 -8.62 -21.58
CA ALA A 74 -33.37 -7.30 -21.89
C ALA A 74 -31.85 -7.39 -22.13
N ALA A 75 -31.44 -7.28 -23.37
CA ALA A 75 -30.03 -7.10 -23.72
C ALA A 75 -29.53 -5.77 -23.15
N ALA A 76 -28.33 -5.79 -22.55
CA ALA A 76 -27.69 -4.55 -22.13
C ALA A 76 -27.33 -3.72 -23.38
N GLU A 77 -27.93 -2.56 -23.52
CA GLU A 77 -27.64 -1.60 -24.57
C GLU A 77 -26.87 -0.44 -23.98
N ASN A 78 -25.69 -0.17 -24.54
CA ASN A 78 -24.81 0.91 -24.06
C ASN A 78 -24.51 0.87 -22.54
N GLY A 79 -24.39 -0.34 -21.96
CA GLY A 79 -24.12 -0.52 -20.53
C GLY A 79 -25.34 -0.33 -19.63
N HIS A 80 -26.55 -0.42 -20.17
CA HIS A 80 -27.80 -0.29 -19.44
C HIS A 80 -28.82 -1.34 -19.84
N ILE A 81 -29.65 -1.75 -18.90
CA ILE A 81 -30.82 -2.62 -19.13
C ILE A 81 -32.09 -1.82 -18.89
N TRP A 82 -32.98 -1.85 -19.86
CA TRP A 82 -34.21 -1.07 -19.84
C TRP A 82 -35.41 -1.93 -19.41
N VAL A 83 -36.20 -1.41 -18.49
CA VAL A 83 -37.42 -2.07 -18.01
C VAL A 83 -38.56 -1.06 -17.92
N GLU A 84 -39.69 -1.34 -18.56
CA GLU A 84 -40.91 -0.58 -18.32
C GLU A 84 -41.59 -1.07 -17.04
N MET A 85 -41.89 -0.17 -16.13
CA MET A 85 -42.46 -0.45 -14.81
C MET A 85 -43.72 0.31 -14.56
N ARG A 86 -44.62 -0.30 -13.79
CA ARG A 86 -45.85 0.29 -13.24
C ARG A 86 -45.75 0.32 -11.72
N ALA A 87 -46.61 1.12 -11.07
CA ALA A 87 -46.71 1.12 -9.64
C ALA A 87 -46.94 -0.30 -9.09
N GLY A 88 -46.17 -0.69 -8.08
CA GLY A 88 -46.15 -2.03 -7.48
C GLY A 88 -45.14 -3.01 -8.13
N ASP A 89 -44.59 -2.72 -9.30
CA ASP A 89 -43.58 -3.59 -9.92
C ASP A 89 -42.27 -3.60 -9.13
N THR A 90 -41.64 -4.78 -9.13
CA THR A 90 -40.31 -5.00 -8.53
C THR A 90 -39.35 -5.54 -9.58
N VAL A 91 -38.14 -5.01 -9.58
CA VAL A 91 -37.05 -5.47 -10.42
C VAL A 91 -35.88 -5.92 -9.53
N MET A 92 -35.41 -7.15 -9.75
CA MET A 92 -34.16 -7.66 -9.20
C MET A 92 -33.07 -7.53 -10.26
N VAL A 93 -32.03 -6.80 -9.93
CA VAL A 93 -30.83 -6.67 -10.77
C VAL A 93 -29.72 -7.48 -10.11
N ARG A 94 -29.19 -8.45 -10.83
CA ARG A 94 -28.01 -9.20 -10.39
C ARG A 94 -26.78 -8.76 -11.17
N LEU A 95 -25.75 -8.35 -10.47
CA LEU A 95 -24.46 -7.90 -10.99
C LEU A 95 -23.36 -8.81 -10.42
N PRO A 96 -23.04 -9.92 -11.09
CA PRO A 96 -22.13 -10.91 -10.54
C PRO A 96 -20.73 -10.32 -10.36
N GLU A 97 -20.21 -10.46 -9.16
CA GLU A 97 -18.91 -9.96 -8.76
C GLU A 97 -17.86 -11.06 -8.80
N LYS A 98 -16.67 -10.70 -9.24
CA LYS A 98 -15.49 -11.56 -9.27
C LYS A 98 -14.28 -10.80 -8.75
N ILE A 99 -13.33 -11.54 -8.19
CA ILE A 99 -12.01 -10.98 -7.94
C ILE A 99 -11.23 -10.95 -9.24
N VAL A 100 -10.70 -9.78 -9.57
CA VAL A 100 -9.82 -9.56 -10.71
C VAL A 100 -8.50 -8.97 -10.23
N ALA A 101 -7.42 -9.29 -10.91
CA ALA A 101 -6.12 -8.66 -10.74
C ALA A 101 -5.96 -7.59 -11.83
N GLU A 102 -5.80 -6.33 -11.42
CA GLU A 102 -5.60 -5.20 -12.31
C GLU A 102 -4.13 -4.77 -12.24
N ASN A 103 -3.44 -4.84 -13.38
CA ASN A 103 -2.05 -4.41 -13.46
C ASN A 103 -1.95 -2.88 -13.38
N LEU A 104 -0.95 -2.38 -12.66
CA LEU A 104 -0.65 -0.96 -12.66
C LEU A 104 0.00 -0.55 -13.99
N PRO A 105 -0.38 0.62 -14.54
CA PRO A 105 0.08 1.04 -15.87
C PRO A 105 1.57 1.38 -15.94
N ASP A 106 2.20 1.70 -14.82
CA ASP A 106 3.58 2.14 -14.66
C ASP A 106 4.48 1.13 -13.94
N ALA A 107 3.95 -0.05 -13.59
CA ALA A 107 4.71 -1.09 -12.90
C ALA A 107 4.37 -2.49 -13.43
N GLU A 108 5.29 -3.06 -14.20
CA GLU A 108 5.18 -4.46 -14.63
C GLU A 108 5.10 -5.40 -13.42
N ASN A 109 4.26 -6.44 -13.54
CA ASN A 109 4.04 -7.46 -12.50
C ASN A 109 3.50 -6.94 -11.15
N CYS A 110 3.06 -5.67 -11.08
CA CYS A 110 2.41 -5.09 -9.91
C CYS A 110 0.90 -5.00 -10.13
N TYR A 111 0.13 -5.58 -9.22
CA TYR A 111 -1.32 -5.73 -9.35
C TYR A 111 -2.05 -5.27 -8.10
N ALA A 112 -3.23 -4.68 -8.31
CA ALA A 112 -4.23 -4.50 -7.28
C ALA A 112 -5.36 -5.53 -7.48
N PHE A 113 -5.96 -6.00 -6.40
CA PHE A 113 -7.11 -6.90 -6.48
C PHE A 113 -8.40 -6.12 -6.26
N ARG A 114 -9.42 -6.45 -7.05
CA ARG A 114 -10.72 -5.80 -6.96
C ARG A 114 -11.83 -6.85 -6.99
N TYR A 115 -12.83 -6.69 -6.12
CA TYR A 115 -14.06 -7.48 -6.10
C TYR A 115 -15.22 -6.57 -6.49
N GLY A 116 -15.81 -6.82 -7.65
CA GLY A 116 -16.80 -5.92 -8.20
C GLY A 116 -16.28 -4.49 -8.32
N ALA A 117 -16.90 -3.55 -7.63
CA ALA A 117 -16.50 -2.14 -7.57
C ALA A 117 -15.43 -1.85 -6.50
N ALA A 118 -15.24 -2.74 -5.54
CA ALA A 118 -14.39 -2.49 -4.38
C ALA A 118 -12.95 -2.93 -4.62
N VAL A 119 -12.00 -2.04 -4.34
CA VAL A 119 -10.58 -2.40 -4.22
C VAL A 119 -10.40 -3.21 -2.94
N LEU A 120 -9.66 -4.30 -3.02
CA LEU A 120 -9.33 -5.13 -1.87
C LEU A 120 -7.96 -4.76 -1.31
N SER A 121 -7.83 -4.81 0.00
CA SER A 121 -6.56 -4.68 0.69
C SER A 121 -6.33 -5.83 1.66
N ALA A 122 -5.08 -6.29 1.76
CA ALA A 122 -4.69 -7.30 2.72
C ALA A 122 -4.51 -6.71 4.11
N ASP A 123 -4.88 -7.48 5.12
CA ASP A 123 -4.56 -7.23 6.51
C ASP A 123 -3.09 -7.59 6.79
N LEU A 124 -2.31 -6.61 7.25
CA LEU A 124 -0.91 -6.77 7.65
C LEU A 124 -0.72 -6.62 9.16
N GLY A 125 -1.82 -6.67 9.92
CA GLY A 125 -1.84 -6.65 11.37
C GLY A 125 -1.60 -5.29 12.00
N THR A 126 -1.60 -5.29 13.32
CA THR A 126 -1.50 -4.09 14.17
C THR A 126 -0.25 -4.07 15.05
N LYS A 127 0.65 -5.04 14.86
CA LYS A 127 1.88 -5.12 15.67
C LYS A 127 2.64 -3.78 15.59
N ASP A 128 3.02 -3.23 16.73
CA ASP A 128 3.75 -1.96 16.85
C ASP A 128 3.00 -0.72 16.30
N MET A 129 1.68 -0.78 16.17
CA MET A 129 0.84 0.36 15.84
C MET A 129 0.29 1.02 17.11
N ARG A 130 0.12 2.34 17.05
CA ARG A 130 -0.61 3.11 18.08
C ARG A 130 -1.76 3.85 17.43
N THR A 131 -2.91 3.82 18.08
CA THR A 131 -4.04 4.66 17.73
C THR A 131 -3.91 5.98 18.48
N ALA A 132 -3.88 7.11 17.78
CA ALA A 132 -3.99 8.41 18.42
C ALA A 132 -5.40 8.63 18.95
N THR A 133 -5.52 9.26 20.13
CA THR A 133 -6.81 9.53 20.77
C THR A 133 -7.61 10.64 20.11
N THR A 134 -7.04 11.34 19.14
CA THR A 134 -7.61 12.55 18.51
C THR A 134 -8.15 12.35 17.09
N GLY A 135 -8.52 11.13 16.72
CA GLY A 135 -9.11 10.82 15.40
C GLY A 135 -8.41 9.70 14.65
N VAL A 136 -8.38 9.79 13.33
CA VAL A 136 -7.92 8.73 12.41
C VAL A 136 -6.39 8.69 12.24
N GLU A 137 -5.63 9.34 13.10
CA GLU A 137 -4.18 9.34 13.00
C GLU A 137 -3.62 8.02 13.55
N VAL A 138 -3.19 7.16 12.64
CA VAL A 138 -2.42 5.96 12.97
C VAL A 138 -0.94 6.33 12.91
N THR A 139 -0.36 6.57 14.06
CA THR A 139 1.09 6.76 14.16
C THR A 139 1.74 5.38 14.20
N ILE A 140 2.57 5.07 13.21
CA ILE A 140 3.46 3.92 13.24
C ILE A 140 4.74 4.42 13.93
N PRO A 141 4.97 4.07 15.22
CA PRO A 141 6.10 4.62 16.00
C PRO A 141 7.46 4.20 15.44
N GLU A 142 7.49 3.08 14.76
CA GLU A 142 8.66 2.55 14.11
C GLU A 142 8.35 2.47 12.62
N LYS A 143 9.19 3.09 11.81
CA LYS A 143 9.14 3.02 10.34
C LYS A 143 9.58 1.62 9.87
N LYS A 144 9.03 0.58 10.46
CA LYS A 144 9.21 -0.79 10.00
C LYS A 144 8.41 -0.93 8.71
N LEU A 145 9.10 -0.84 7.59
CA LEU A 145 8.56 -1.29 6.33
C LEU A 145 8.35 -2.81 6.45
N VAL A 146 7.10 -3.20 6.66
CA VAL A 146 6.72 -4.61 6.47
C VAL A 146 6.75 -4.83 4.97
N GLN A 147 7.86 -5.31 4.46
CA GLN A 147 8.01 -5.65 3.04
C GLN A 147 7.29 -6.97 2.75
N THR A 148 5.98 -6.90 2.61
CA THR A 148 5.16 -7.99 2.06
C THR A 148 4.57 -7.59 0.71
N GLU A 149 5.33 -6.83 -0.07
CA GLU A 149 4.91 -6.33 -1.39
C GLU A 149 4.86 -7.43 -2.45
N ARG A 150 5.39 -8.61 -2.17
CA ARG A 150 5.49 -9.69 -3.14
C ARG A 150 4.68 -10.89 -2.72
N LEU A 151 3.98 -11.46 -3.69
CA LEU A 151 3.28 -12.74 -3.59
C LEU A 151 3.86 -13.71 -4.61
N TYR A 152 4.23 -14.89 -4.16
CA TYR A 152 4.75 -15.94 -5.04
C TYR A 152 3.70 -17.03 -5.23
N PHE A 153 3.51 -17.39 -6.49
CA PHE A 153 2.59 -18.46 -6.90
C PHE A 153 3.35 -19.54 -7.65
N PRO A 154 2.92 -20.80 -7.61
CA PRO A 154 3.49 -21.85 -8.47
C PRO A 154 3.41 -21.49 -9.96
N SER A 155 2.37 -20.76 -10.37
CA SER A 155 2.24 -20.17 -11.70
C SER A 155 1.45 -18.86 -11.61
N VAL A 156 2.12 -17.75 -11.88
CA VAL A 156 1.51 -16.41 -11.97
C VAL A 156 0.51 -16.37 -13.13
N LYS A 157 0.82 -17.04 -14.25
CA LYS A 157 -0.08 -17.12 -15.39
C LYS A 157 -1.41 -17.75 -15.02
N ALA A 158 -1.40 -18.91 -14.34
CA ALA A 158 -2.62 -19.59 -13.90
C ALA A 158 -3.44 -18.74 -12.92
N PHE A 159 -2.77 -18.04 -12.00
CA PHE A 159 -3.42 -17.11 -11.10
C PHE A 159 -4.13 -15.97 -11.86
N LEU A 160 -3.46 -15.35 -12.83
CA LEU A 160 -4.01 -14.23 -13.60
C LEU A 160 -5.15 -14.64 -14.56
N GLU A 161 -5.22 -15.90 -14.98
CA GLU A 161 -6.33 -16.43 -15.79
C GLU A 161 -7.65 -16.46 -15.00
N ASP A 162 -7.62 -16.83 -13.73
CA ASP A 162 -8.78 -16.79 -12.83
C ASP A 162 -8.37 -16.49 -11.38
N PRO A 163 -8.13 -15.22 -11.03
CA PRO A 163 -7.78 -14.86 -9.67
C PRO A 163 -8.83 -15.29 -8.64
N SER A 164 -10.12 -15.30 -9.01
CA SER A 164 -11.22 -15.68 -8.12
C SER A 164 -11.06 -17.11 -7.55
N ALA A 165 -10.47 -18.02 -8.31
CA ALA A 165 -10.26 -19.40 -7.87
C ALA A 165 -9.27 -19.52 -6.70
N TYR A 166 -8.46 -18.50 -6.47
CA TYR A 166 -7.45 -18.44 -5.41
C TYR A 166 -7.94 -17.74 -4.14
N PHE A 167 -9.19 -17.28 -4.13
CA PHE A 167 -9.76 -16.61 -2.95
C PHE A 167 -10.97 -17.37 -2.42
N ILE A 168 -10.97 -17.63 -1.14
CA ILE A 168 -12.11 -18.20 -0.43
C ILE A 168 -12.83 -17.09 0.30
N LYS A 169 -14.09 -16.80 -0.10
CA LYS A 169 -14.94 -15.81 0.57
C LYS A 169 -15.35 -16.33 1.94
N ASP A 170 -15.16 -15.51 2.97
CA ASP A 170 -15.53 -15.78 4.36
C ASP A 170 -16.19 -14.51 4.93
N GLY A 171 -17.52 -14.48 4.92
CA GLY A 171 -18.29 -13.28 5.24
C GLY A 171 -17.96 -12.13 4.28
N GLU A 172 -17.44 -11.02 4.83
CA GLU A 172 -17.05 -9.81 4.09
C GLU A 172 -15.59 -9.83 3.66
N SER A 173 -14.86 -10.88 4.01
CA SER A 173 -13.44 -11.02 3.70
C SER A 173 -13.16 -12.16 2.72
N PHE A 174 -11.93 -12.19 2.22
CA PHE A 174 -11.44 -13.14 1.22
C PHE A 174 -10.07 -13.65 1.64
N ARG A 175 -9.95 -14.93 1.91
CA ARG A 175 -8.68 -15.56 2.24
C ARG A 175 -7.97 -16.01 0.97
N LEU A 176 -6.79 -15.48 0.73
CA LEU A 176 -5.92 -15.89 -0.39
C LEU A 176 -5.37 -17.30 -0.13
N THR A 177 -5.41 -18.13 -1.14
CA THR A 177 -4.87 -19.50 -1.14
C THR A 177 -3.92 -19.70 -2.32
N GLY A 178 -2.99 -20.63 -2.19
CA GLY A 178 -2.04 -20.95 -3.27
C GLY A 178 -0.92 -19.95 -3.49
N ALA A 179 -0.85 -18.89 -2.68
CA ALA A 179 0.34 -18.04 -2.57
C ALA A 179 1.26 -18.55 -1.44
N ASP A 180 2.50 -18.08 -1.46
CA ASP A 180 3.53 -18.44 -0.47
C ASP A 180 3.22 -17.95 0.96
N ILE A 181 2.44 -16.89 1.10
CA ILE A 181 1.97 -16.36 2.39
C ILE A 181 0.44 -16.32 2.45
N PRO A 182 -0.15 -16.74 3.57
CA PRO A 182 -1.59 -16.61 3.77
C PRO A 182 -1.94 -15.16 4.10
N LEU A 183 -2.82 -14.57 3.31
CA LEU A 183 -3.35 -13.22 3.53
C LEU A 183 -4.86 -13.22 3.52
N THR A 184 -5.44 -12.34 4.32
CA THR A 184 -6.87 -12.06 4.31
C THR A 184 -7.09 -10.67 3.74
N PHE A 185 -7.93 -10.59 2.73
CA PHE A 185 -8.32 -9.35 2.06
C PHE A 185 -9.74 -8.97 2.43
N SER A 186 -10.02 -7.67 2.48
CA SER A 186 -11.38 -7.14 2.57
C SER A 186 -11.49 -5.84 1.74
N PRO A 187 -12.70 -5.31 1.52
CA PRO A 187 -12.87 -4.01 0.89
C PRO A 187 -12.03 -2.94 1.57
N HIS A 188 -11.24 -2.21 0.80
CA HIS A 188 -10.28 -1.24 1.34
C HIS A 188 -10.94 -0.13 2.15
N PHE A 189 -12.17 0.25 1.82
CA PHE A 189 -12.90 1.30 2.55
C PHE A 189 -13.21 0.95 4.02
N GLU A 190 -13.02 -0.31 4.43
CA GLU A 190 -13.16 -0.77 5.82
C GLU A 190 -11.85 -0.73 6.62
N ARG A 191 -10.71 -0.46 5.93
CA ARG A 191 -9.38 -0.46 6.53
C ARG A 191 -9.02 0.90 7.11
N TYR A 192 -8.97 1.00 8.42
CA TYR A 192 -8.55 2.21 9.13
C TYR A 192 -7.90 1.96 10.50
N LYS A 193 -7.70 0.72 10.89
CA LYS A 193 -7.14 0.36 12.21
C LYS A 193 -5.86 -0.45 12.13
N GLU A 194 -5.56 -1.04 11.00
CA GLU A 194 -4.43 -1.95 10.77
C GLU A 194 -3.57 -1.49 9.59
N ARG A 195 -2.35 -2.01 9.52
CA ARG A 195 -1.55 -1.91 8.30
C ARG A 195 -2.23 -2.68 7.19
N TYR A 196 -2.11 -2.19 5.98
CA TYR A 196 -2.70 -2.84 4.82
C TYR A 196 -1.78 -2.79 3.59
N GLY A 197 -1.97 -3.74 2.69
CA GLY A 197 -1.34 -3.77 1.38
C GLY A 197 -2.40 -3.80 0.28
N ILE A 198 -2.26 -2.94 -0.74
CA ILE A 198 -3.13 -2.89 -1.91
C ILE A 198 -2.40 -3.41 -3.13
N TYR A 199 -1.13 -3.07 -3.29
CA TYR A 199 -0.32 -3.33 -4.47
C TYR A 199 0.64 -4.47 -4.23
N TRP A 200 0.67 -5.44 -5.16
CA TRP A 200 1.40 -6.70 -5.00
C TRP A 200 2.20 -7.02 -6.24
N TYR A 201 3.50 -7.14 -6.09
CA TYR A 201 4.34 -7.72 -7.12
C TYR A 201 4.16 -9.23 -7.14
N LEU A 202 3.82 -9.80 -8.30
CA LEU A 202 3.64 -11.24 -8.44
C LEU A 202 4.94 -11.88 -8.93
N GLY A 203 5.38 -12.92 -8.22
CA GLY A 203 6.54 -13.73 -8.55
C GLY A 203 6.14 -15.20 -8.78
N GLU A 204 6.94 -15.91 -9.56
CA GLU A 204 6.73 -17.34 -9.85
C GLU A 204 7.67 -18.22 -9.02
N GLY A 205 7.15 -19.34 -8.55
CA GLY A 205 7.89 -20.30 -7.74
C GLY A 205 7.83 -20.03 -6.24
N GLU A 206 8.88 -20.41 -5.53
CA GLU A 206 8.99 -20.19 -4.08
C GLU A 206 9.69 -18.88 -3.76
N ARG A 207 9.27 -18.25 -2.68
CA ARG A 207 9.99 -17.10 -2.12
C ARG A 207 11.41 -17.55 -1.79
N ARG A 208 12.37 -16.92 -2.43
CA ARG A 208 13.76 -17.10 -2.00
C ARG A 208 13.93 -16.34 -0.71
N PRO A 209 14.40 -16.99 0.38
CA PRO A 209 14.82 -16.24 1.55
C PRO A 209 15.92 -15.29 1.08
N GLU A 210 15.62 -14.00 1.01
CA GLU A 210 16.65 -13.00 0.89
C GLU A 210 17.53 -13.13 2.13
N ALA A 211 18.85 -12.98 1.96
CA ALA A 211 19.76 -13.06 3.10
C ALA A 211 19.39 -12.10 4.25
N LEU A 212 18.59 -11.08 3.92
CA LEU A 212 18.01 -10.09 4.83
C LEU A 212 16.78 -10.59 5.61
N GLU A 213 16.09 -11.66 5.21
CA GLU A 213 14.89 -12.15 5.92
C GLU A 213 15.20 -12.78 7.30
N ARG A 214 16.46 -13.10 7.56
CA ARG A 214 16.91 -13.56 8.90
C ARG A 214 17.24 -12.42 9.84
N ARG A 215 17.33 -11.18 9.32
CA ARG A 215 17.73 -10.00 10.07
C ARG A 215 16.50 -9.16 10.40
N GLU A 216 16.36 -8.81 11.66
CA GLU A 216 15.34 -7.89 12.09
C GLU A 216 15.71 -6.45 11.69
N LEU A 217 14.80 -5.73 11.03
CA LEU A 217 14.96 -4.29 10.82
C LEU A 217 14.75 -3.58 12.17
N VAL A 218 15.82 -3.00 12.69
CA VAL A 218 15.83 -2.31 13.98
C VAL A 218 15.43 -0.85 13.83
N ASP A 219 16.00 -0.18 12.81
CA ASP A 219 15.77 1.24 12.59
C ASP A 219 15.88 1.64 11.11
N THR A 220 15.26 2.76 10.76
CA THR A 220 15.38 3.35 9.43
C THR A 220 15.16 4.87 9.48
N VAL A 221 16.00 5.62 8.78
CA VAL A 221 15.83 7.04 8.53
C VAL A 221 15.90 7.33 7.04
N GLN A 222 15.12 8.30 6.58
CA GLN A 222 15.11 8.72 5.18
C GLN A 222 15.87 10.05 5.04
N PRO A 223 17.11 10.03 4.51
CA PRO A 223 17.93 11.23 4.36
C PRO A 223 17.28 12.24 3.41
N GLY A 224 17.39 13.53 3.75
CA GLY A 224 16.81 14.61 2.96
C GLY A 224 15.34 14.91 3.27
N TYR A 225 14.69 14.09 4.09
CA TYR A 225 13.32 14.31 4.54
C TYR A 225 13.32 14.86 5.97
N GLY A 226 13.38 16.19 6.12
CA GLY A 226 13.58 16.86 7.40
C GLY A 226 12.63 16.42 8.53
N GLN A 227 11.40 16.03 8.20
CA GLN A 227 10.44 15.48 9.16
C GLN A 227 10.91 14.17 9.79
N TYR A 228 11.60 13.33 9.03
CA TYR A 228 12.08 12.03 9.49
C TYR A 228 13.46 12.08 10.09
N GLU A 229 14.27 13.04 9.65
CA GLU A 229 15.61 13.26 10.14
C GLU A 229 15.63 13.93 11.52
N ASN A 230 14.60 14.76 11.80
CA ASN A 230 14.47 15.54 13.05
C ASN A 230 13.37 14.98 13.98
N ASP A 231 13.02 13.72 13.86
CA ASP A 231 12.11 13.10 14.81
C ASP A 231 12.79 12.87 16.18
N ALA A 232 11.99 12.53 17.20
CA ALA A 232 12.49 12.37 18.56
C ALA A 232 13.53 11.23 18.73
N LEU A 233 13.63 10.31 17.78
CA LEU A 233 14.61 9.22 17.80
C LEU A 233 15.92 9.66 17.14
N HIS A 234 15.86 10.16 15.89
CA HIS A 234 17.04 10.37 15.06
C HIS A 234 17.80 11.66 15.38
N ASP A 235 17.09 12.74 15.79
CA ASP A 235 17.67 13.99 16.31
C ASP A 235 18.90 14.46 15.52
N MET A 236 18.68 14.73 14.22
CA MET A 236 19.74 15.01 13.27
C MET A 236 20.67 16.13 13.71
N GLN A 237 21.97 15.87 13.64
CA GLN A 237 23.03 16.86 13.79
C GLN A 237 23.65 17.13 12.43
N GLU A 238 23.83 18.39 12.05
CA GLU A 238 24.40 18.71 10.75
C GLU A 238 25.24 19.98 10.73
N GLU A 239 26.21 20.04 9.85
CA GLU A 239 26.98 21.22 9.52
C GLU A 239 27.35 21.16 8.03
N ASN A 240 27.05 22.23 7.29
CA ASN A 240 27.35 22.38 5.87
C ASN A 240 26.91 21.18 5.02
N THR A 241 25.58 20.94 4.96
CA THR A 241 24.98 19.81 4.24
C THR A 241 23.82 20.27 3.35
N ARG A 242 23.40 19.39 2.44
CA ARG A 242 22.18 19.57 1.66
C ARG A 242 21.32 18.30 1.67
N GLY A 243 20.05 18.47 2.02
CA GLY A 243 18.99 17.49 1.82
C GLY A 243 18.14 17.88 0.61
N VAL A 244 17.74 16.90 -0.20
CA VAL A 244 16.89 17.08 -1.36
C VAL A 244 15.75 16.08 -1.31
N THR A 245 14.52 16.57 -1.54
CA THR A 245 13.29 15.76 -1.68
C THR A 245 12.70 15.98 -3.08
N GLY A 246 12.08 14.98 -3.65
CA GLY A 246 11.50 15.04 -4.99
C GLY A 246 11.88 13.79 -5.79
N ASP A 247 12.35 13.95 -7.03
CA ASP A 247 12.82 12.85 -7.87
C ASP A 247 14.12 12.22 -7.31
N GLY A 248 13.94 11.39 -6.28
CA GLY A 248 14.98 10.80 -5.46
C GLY A 248 15.32 11.68 -4.25
N THR A 249 15.19 11.09 -3.08
CA THR A 249 15.44 11.73 -1.79
C THR A 249 16.84 11.38 -1.33
N TYR A 250 17.65 12.38 -0.97
CA TYR A 250 19.03 12.16 -0.53
C TYR A 250 19.55 13.31 0.34
N ARG A 251 20.61 13.01 1.07
CA ARG A 251 21.45 14.02 1.76
C ARG A 251 22.92 13.78 1.46
N TYR A 252 23.67 14.86 1.41
CA TYR A 252 25.14 14.81 1.33
C TYR A 252 25.77 15.93 2.14
N ALA A 253 27.00 15.73 2.56
CA ALA A 253 27.81 16.74 3.22
C ALA A 253 28.63 17.49 2.16
N GLU A 254 28.63 18.82 2.23
CA GLU A 254 29.55 19.65 1.45
C GLU A 254 31.01 19.42 1.93
N ALA A 255 31.99 19.99 1.25
CA ALA A 255 33.38 19.87 1.65
C ALA A 255 33.58 20.33 3.13
N GLY A 256 34.14 19.46 3.94
CA GLY A 256 34.33 19.68 5.38
C GLY A 256 33.06 19.60 6.23
N GLY A 257 31.89 19.34 5.62
CA GLY A 257 30.62 19.21 6.31
C GLY A 257 30.31 17.79 6.81
N TYR A 258 29.23 17.67 7.59
CA TYR A 258 28.74 16.37 8.07
C TYR A 258 27.26 16.40 8.39
N PHE A 259 26.66 15.21 8.42
CA PHE A 259 25.36 14.96 9.05
C PHE A 259 25.41 13.67 9.87
N ALA A 260 24.64 13.59 10.93
CA ALA A 260 24.61 12.46 11.83
C ALA A 260 23.20 12.22 12.37
N TYR A 261 22.93 11.00 12.72
CA TYR A 261 21.67 10.55 13.33
C TYR A 261 21.94 9.66 14.52
N ASP A 262 21.10 9.75 15.53
CA ASP A 262 20.99 8.72 16.54
C ASP A 262 20.24 7.51 15.96
N MET A 263 20.93 6.42 15.70
CA MET A 263 20.33 5.20 15.13
C MET A 263 20.16 4.13 16.20
N ALA A 264 18.96 3.52 16.26
CA ALA A 264 18.70 2.45 17.20
C ALA A 264 19.45 1.17 16.80
N VAL A 265 19.97 0.45 17.81
CA VAL A 265 20.65 -0.83 17.67
C VAL A 265 20.16 -1.84 18.70
N GLU A 266 20.44 -3.12 18.49
CA GLU A 266 20.17 -4.22 19.41
C GLU A 266 21.49 -4.68 20.07
N PRO A 267 21.85 -4.17 21.24
CA PRO A 267 23.04 -4.64 21.94
C PRO A 267 22.97 -6.14 22.22
N GLY A 268 24.07 -6.85 21.98
CA GLY A 268 24.12 -8.31 22.14
C GLY A 268 23.77 -9.11 20.88
N LYS A 269 23.32 -8.44 19.83
CA LYS A 269 23.17 -9.01 18.48
C LYS A 269 24.25 -8.41 17.55
N LYS A 270 24.45 -9.05 16.42
CA LYS A 270 25.22 -8.42 15.31
C LYS A 270 24.36 -7.34 14.68
N ASN A 271 24.88 -6.14 14.54
CA ASN A 271 24.20 -5.02 13.92
C ASN A 271 24.89 -4.64 12.61
N TYR A 272 24.08 -4.33 11.59
CA TYR A 272 24.54 -3.95 10.27
C TYR A 272 23.90 -2.63 9.85
N LEU A 273 24.75 -1.68 9.49
CA LEU A 273 24.33 -0.41 8.88
C LEU A 273 24.24 -0.61 7.37
N GLN A 274 23.07 -0.43 6.80
CA GLN A 274 22.87 -0.45 5.36
C GLN A 274 22.60 0.98 4.86
N ILE A 275 23.32 1.42 3.86
CA ILE A 275 23.16 2.71 3.20
C ILE A 275 22.89 2.54 1.71
N CYS A 276 22.01 3.37 1.15
CA CYS A 276 21.73 3.44 -0.27
C CYS A 276 22.61 4.51 -0.93
N LEU A 277 23.31 4.16 -1.99
CA LEU A 277 24.22 5.03 -2.75
C LEU A 277 23.84 5.01 -4.24
N ARG A 278 24.30 6.01 -4.99
CA ARG A 278 24.07 6.12 -6.44
C ARG A 278 25.35 5.92 -7.24
N ALA A 279 25.25 5.17 -8.33
CA ALA A 279 26.35 4.97 -9.27
C ALA A 279 26.87 6.28 -9.91
N GLU A 280 26.02 7.31 -9.98
CA GLU A 280 26.42 8.66 -10.44
C GLU A 280 27.45 9.33 -9.52
N ASP A 281 27.56 8.89 -8.26
CA ASP A 281 28.49 9.41 -7.27
C ASP A 281 29.81 8.61 -7.20
N ASN A 282 30.05 7.70 -8.16
CA ASN A 282 31.33 7.01 -8.26
C ASN A 282 32.51 8.01 -8.19
N TRP A 283 33.51 7.63 -7.43
CA TRP A 283 34.71 8.40 -7.11
C TRP A 283 34.52 9.56 -6.11
N LYS A 284 33.33 9.82 -5.62
CA LYS A 284 33.14 10.74 -4.50
C LYS A 284 33.54 10.08 -3.18
N PRO A 285 34.13 10.86 -2.26
CA PRO A 285 34.47 10.34 -0.94
C PRO A 285 33.23 10.11 -0.10
N LEU A 286 33.29 9.15 0.79
CA LEU A 286 32.31 8.97 1.86
C LEU A 286 33.03 8.43 3.09
N LYS A 287 32.89 9.10 4.21
CA LYS A 287 33.31 8.60 5.50
C LYS A 287 32.09 8.38 6.37
N VAL A 288 31.96 7.18 6.94
CA VAL A 288 30.91 6.79 7.87
C VAL A 288 31.56 6.42 9.20
N SER A 289 31.16 7.09 10.26
CA SER A 289 31.66 6.86 11.59
C SER A 289 30.54 6.50 12.55
N VAL A 290 30.80 5.60 13.49
CA VAL A 290 29.89 5.24 14.58
C VAL A 290 30.61 5.51 15.90
N CYS A 291 29.99 6.25 16.81
CA CYS A 291 30.64 6.72 18.06
C CYS A 291 32.02 7.35 17.82
N GLY A 292 32.21 8.07 16.72
CA GLY A 292 33.48 8.71 16.36
C GLY A 292 34.53 7.77 15.73
N GLN A 293 34.32 6.47 15.70
CA GLN A 293 35.17 5.51 15.02
C GLN A 293 34.76 5.35 13.56
N ALA A 294 35.66 5.59 12.62
CA ALA A 294 35.38 5.38 11.19
C ALA A 294 35.28 3.88 10.88
N LEU A 295 34.12 3.51 10.32
CA LEU A 295 33.88 2.12 9.83
C LEU A 295 34.00 2.03 8.32
N PHE A 296 33.80 3.12 7.61
CA PHE A 296 33.97 3.23 6.17
C PHE A 296 34.60 4.60 5.85
N CYS A 297 35.65 4.62 5.04
CA CYS A 297 36.33 5.85 4.64
C CYS A 297 37.00 5.63 3.28
N GLU A 298 36.24 5.68 2.20
CA GLU A 298 36.70 5.39 0.85
C GLU A 298 35.98 6.26 -0.18
N LYS A 299 36.50 6.32 -1.40
CA LYS A 299 35.73 6.77 -2.57
C LYS A 299 34.80 5.67 -3.01
N VAL A 300 33.50 5.99 -3.12
CA VAL A 300 32.50 5.00 -3.52
C VAL A 300 32.72 4.58 -4.96
N LEU A 301 32.57 3.29 -5.24
CA LEU A 301 32.69 2.73 -6.57
C LEU A 301 31.72 1.58 -6.76
N TYR A 302 30.92 1.65 -7.81
CA TYR A 302 30.00 0.60 -8.20
C TYR A 302 29.92 0.48 -9.72
N THR A 303 30.08 -0.73 -10.25
CA THR A 303 30.22 -1.00 -11.67
C THR A 303 29.24 -2.02 -12.24
N GLN A 304 28.21 -2.43 -11.47
CA GLN A 304 27.29 -3.50 -11.88
C GLN A 304 26.07 -3.01 -12.71
N GLY A 305 26.01 -1.70 -13.04
CA GLY A 305 25.05 -1.15 -14.00
C GLY A 305 23.70 -0.68 -13.44
N GLU A 306 23.41 -0.91 -12.16
CA GLU A 306 22.23 -0.35 -11.50
C GLU A 306 22.45 1.12 -11.14
N LYS A 307 21.36 1.90 -11.11
CA LYS A 307 21.43 3.32 -10.73
C LYS A 307 21.70 3.52 -9.25
N GLU A 308 21.12 2.66 -8.43
CA GLU A 308 21.21 2.68 -6.97
C GLU A 308 21.68 1.33 -6.47
N TYR A 309 22.46 1.33 -5.40
CA TYR A 309 22.99 0.12 -4.78
C TYR A 309 23.11 0.29 -3.27
N PHE A 310 23.11 -0.83 -2.55
CA PHE A 310 23.26 -0.83 -1.11
C PHE A 310 24.67 -1.20 -0.69
N ARG A 311 25.21 -0.44 0.27
CA ARG A 311 26.43 -0.76 0.98
C ARG A 311 26.08 -1.16 2.41
N GLU A 312 26.62 -2.29 2.83
CA GLU A 312 26.42 -2.79 4.17
C GLU A 312 27.73 -2.72 4.95
N ILE A 313 27.67 -2.29 6.21
CA ILE A 313 28.77 -2.08 7.12
C ILE A 313 28.41 -2.75 8.43
N GLU A 314 29.19 -3.74 8.88
CA GLU A 314 29.00 -4.35 10.21
C GLU A 314 29.39 -3.34 11.30
N ILE A 315 28.52 -3.17 12.30
CA ILE A 315 28.84 -2.37 13.49
C ILE A 315 29.50 -3.30 14.51
N PRO A 316 30.77 -3.05 14.89
CA PRO A 316 31.45 -3.87 15.88
C PRO A 316 30.68 -3.97 17.19
N ALA A 317 30.69 -5.15 17.80
CA ALA A 317 29.95 -5.43 19.04
C ALA A 317 30.36 -4.48 20.19
N GLU A 318 31.63 -4.07 20.22
CA GLU A 318 32.16 -3.10 21.20
C GLU A 318 31.55 -1.71 21.04
N LEU A 319 31.19 -1.31 19.81
CA LEU A 319 30.48 -0.06 19.57
C LEU A 319 29.00 -0.22 19.87
N ALA A 320 28.38 -1.33 19.48
CA ALA A 320 26.97 -1.60 19.82
C ALA A 320 26.74 -1.62 21.33
N ALA A 321 27.72 -2.08 22.12
CA ALA A 321 27.67 -2.07 23.58
C ALA A 321 27.72 -0.65 24.19
N GLN A 322 28.21 0.37 23.45
CA GLN A 322 28.26 1.77 23.89
C GLN A 322 26.93 2.50 23.69
N ALA A 323 25.91 1.83 23.13
CA ALA A 323 24.62 2.44 22.86
C ALA A 323 23.99 3.01 24.13
N CYS A 324 23.59 4.29 24.03
CA CYS A 324 22.94 5.02 25.10
C CYS A 324 21.42 4.80 25.08
N GLU A 325 20.80 4.90 26.25
CA GLU A 325 19.34 4.89 26.34
C GLU A 325 18.74 6.20 25.87
N LYS A 326 17.78 6.14 24.96
CA LYS A 326 17.02 7.29 24.48
C LYS A 326 15.53 6.98 24.50
N ARG A 327 14.74 7.87 25.11
CA ARG A 327 13.29 7.73 25.11
C ARG A 327 12.71 8.51 23.94
N ALA A 328 12.08 7.79 23.01
CA ALA A 328 11.38 8.38 21.88
C ALA A 328 10.05 7.66 21.65
N ASN A 329 9.03 8.36 21.22
CA ASN A 329 7.71 7.80 20.88
C ASN A 329 7.13 6.88 21.98
N GLY A 330 7.46 7.19 23.26
CA GLY A 330 7.01 6.44 24.45
C GLY A 330 7.69 5.07 24.67
N LYS A 331 8.74 4.77 23.92
CA LYS A 331 9.60 3.57 24.10
C LYS A 331 11.02 3.99 24.47
N MET A 332 11.76 3.04 25.03
CA MET A 332 13.21 3.17 25.27
C MET A 332 13.94 2.47 24.14
N TYR A 333 14.89 3.17 23.57
CA TYR A 333 15.78 2.66 22.52
C TYR A 333 17.21 2.66 23.02
N ARG A 334 18.04 1.81 22.44
CA ARG A 334 19.49 1.85 22.58
C ARG A 334 20.04 2.47 21.29
N VAL A 335 20.61 3.66 21.34
CA VAL A 335 21.01 4.41 20.15
C VAL A 335 22.51 4.66 20.09
N LEU A 336 23.01 4.78 18.87
CA LEU A 336 24.39 5.15 18.54
C LEU A 336 24.39 6.33 17.58
N PRO A 337 25.29 7.33 17.73
CA PRO A 337 25.51 8.34 16.72
C PRO A 337 26.20 7.74 15.50
N VAL A 338 25.53 7.82 14.35
CA VAL A 338 26.06 7.46 13.03
C VAL A 338 26.28 8.72 12.23
N ARG A 339 27.51 8.99 11.82
CA ARG A 339 27.92 10.23 11.17
C ARG A 339 28.45 9.97 9.78
N PHE A 340 28.05 10.84 8.85
CA PHE A 340 28.42 10.84 7.44
C PHE A 340 29.16 12.13 7.11
N GLU A 341 30.31 12.01 6.46
CA GLU A 341 31.19 13.14 6.19
C GLU A 341 31.74 13.08 4.76
N GLY A 342 31.97 14.26 4.17
CA GLY A 342 32.87 14.42 3.03
C GLY A 342 34.33 14.53 3.49
N THR A 343 35.21 14.85 2.56
CA THR A 343 36.59 15.24 2.88
C THR A 343 36.71 16.77 2.99
N GLU A 344 37.85 17.27 3.43
CA GLU A 344 38.07 18.73 3.48
C GLU A 344 37.98 19.42 2.10
N GLY A 345 38.26 18.69 1.01
CA GLY A 345 38.32 19.23 -0.35
C GLY A 345 37.15 18.87 -1.24
N GLU A 346 36.35 17.85 -0.90
CA GLU A 346 35.32 17.30 -1.77
C GLU A 346 34.05 16.97 -0.98
N PRO A 347 32.84 17.27 -1.55
CA PRO A 347 31.58 16.84 -0.96
C PRO A 347 31.48 15.31 -0.87
N SER A 348 30.70 14.80 0.08
CA SER A 348 30.44 13.37 0.20
C SER A 348 29.64 12.84 -0.99
N ALA A 349 29.69 11.55 -1.22
CA ALA A 349 28.64 10.86 -1.99
C ALA A 349 27.27 11.09 -1.35
N ARG A 350 26.22 11.13 -2.17
CA ARG A 350 24.83 11.23 -1.71
C ARG A 350 24.42 9.93 -1.03
N VAL A 351 23.85 10.03 0.16
CA VAL A 351 23.16 8.95 0.83
C VAL A 351 21.67 9.08 0.52
N CYS A 352 21.09 8.07 -0.12
CA CYS A 352 19.82 8.12 -0.78
C CYS A 352 18.79 7.26 -0.06
N GLU A 353 17.50 7.51 -0.33
CA GLU A 353 16.35 6.72 0.03
C GLU A 353 16.29 6.30 1.51
N PHE A 354 17.19 5.42 1.98
CA PHE A 354 17.16 4.89 3.34
C PHE A 354 18.56 4.65 3.90
N ILE A 355 18.71 4.97 5.20
CA ILE A 355 19.74 4.44 6.09
C ILE A 355 19.03 3.47 7.03
N ARG A 356 19.50 2.24 7.16
CA ARG A 356 18.86 1.19 7.94
C ARG A 356 19.82 0.52 8.90
N ILE A 357 19.31 0.10 10.05
CA ILE A 357 20.01 -0.82 10.95
C ILE A 357 19.26 -2.14 10.94
N TYR A 358 19.98 -3.22 10.72
CA TYR A 358 19.51 -4.60 10.86
C TYR A 358 20.23 -5.29 11.99
N ALA A 359 19.54 -6.17 12.72
CA ALA A 359 20.11 -7.03 13.75
C ALA A 359 19.91 -8.52 13.43
N GLU A 360 20.90 -9.35 13.77
CA GLU A 360 20.95 -10.80 13.52
C GLU A 360 21.21 -11.59 14.81
#